data_2f8e612a9b6a136691a3524a4a5157b0
#
_entry.id   2f8e612a9b6a136691a3524a4a5157b0
#
_cell.length_a   1.000
_cell.length_b   1.000
_cell.length_c   1.000
_cell.angle_alpha   90.00
_cell.angle_beta   90.00
_cell.angle_gamma   90.00
#
_symmetry.space_group_name_H-M   'P 1'
#
loop_
_entity.id
_entity.type
_entity.pdbx_description
1 polymer ?
#
loop_
_entity_poly.entity_id
_entity_poly.type
_entity_poly.pdbx_seq_one_letter_code
_entity_poly.pdbx_strand_id
1 'polypeptide(L)'
;MSGFADYERYDALGLADLVRRKEVSPLDLLEAAIERVEARNQAVNAVVMPLYDYGRKAIADGLPDGPFRGVPFLLKDLGGWLAGVRVTRGSRFFADASEAAADSEHVHRLKRAGLVIFGRTNSCELGLSLTCEPALYGPTKNPWDTTRISGGSSAARPPP
;
A
#
# COMPACT_ATOMS: atom_id res chain seq x y z
N MET A 1 21.59 -2.75 1.10
CA MET A 1 21.86 -1.90 2.30
C MET A 1 20.56 -1.90 3.09
N SER A 2 20.61 -2.21 4.37
CA SER A 2 19.43 -2.37 5.18
C SER A 2 18.71 -1.04 5.30
N GLY A 3 17.45 -1.02 4.86
CA GLY A 3 16.53 0.02 5.22
C GLY A 3 16.44 0.16 6.75
N PHE A 4 15.64 1.09 7.22
CA PHE A 4 15.46 1.36 8.65
C PHE A 4 15.03 0.10 9.42
N ALA A 5 15.97 -0.50 10.17
CA ALA A 5 15.81 -1.81 10.82
C ALA A 5 14.67 -1.83 11.87
N ASP A 6 14.50 -0.71 12.57
CA ASP A 6 13.51 -0.58 13.65
C ASP A 6 12.09 -0.24 13.15
N TYR A 7 11.84 -0.32 11.82
CA TYR A 7 10.56 0.04 11.20
C TYR A 7 9.33 -0.55 11.91
N GLU A 8 9.40 -1.81 12.32
CA GLU A 8 8.28 -2.53 12.93
C GLU A 8 8.04 -2.19 14.42
N ARG A 9 8.93 -1.37 15.02
CA ARG A 9 8.78 -0.92 16.42
C ARG A 9 7.87 0.30 16.56
N TYR A 10 7.54 0.94 15.44
CA TYR A 10 6.79 2.19 15.42
C TYR A 10 5.47 2.01 14.68
N ASP A 11 4.44 2.67 15.17
CA ASP A 11 3.22 2.90 14.42
C ASP A 11 3.38 4.07 13.44
N ALA A 12 2.32 4.37 12.69
CA ALA A 12 2.35 5.44 11.69
C ALA A 12 2.67 6.82 12.27
N LEU A 13 2.22 7.10 13.50
CA LEU A 13 2.52 8.37 14.17
C LEU A 13 3.97 8.43 14.62
N GLY A 14 4.49 7.33 15.17
CA GLY A 14 5.90 7.20 15.54
C GLY A 14 6.84 7.36 14.35
N LEU A 15 6.52 6.72 13.21
CA LEU A 15 7.30 6.89 11.96
C LEU A 15 7.26 8.34 11.47
N ALA A 16 6.10 9.00 11.47
CA ALA A 16 5.98 10.40 11.10
C ALA A 16 6.78 11.33 12.03
N ASP A 17 6.84 11.01 13.31
CA ASP A 17 7.59 11.78 14.29
C ASP A 17 9.10 11.65 14.07
N LEU A 18 9.62 10.46 13.75
CA LEU A 18 11.02 10.24 13.38
C LEU A 18 11.40 11.09 12.14
N VAL A 19 10.52 11.14 11.13
CA VAL A 19 10.74 11.99 9.95
C VAL A 19 10.75 13.47 10.32
N ARG A 20 9.83 13.92 11.18
CA ARG A 20 9.76 15.32 11.64
C ARG A 20 11.03 15.72 12.40
N ARG A 21 11.57 14.82 13.24
CA ARG A 21 12.83 15.04 13.97
C ARG A 21 14.07 14.83 13.09
N LYS A 22 13.90 14.46 11.82
CA LYS A 22 14.99 14.18 10.86
C LYS A 22 15.92 13.03 11.30
N GLU A 23 15.41 12.11 12.10
CA GLU A 23 16.12 10.90 12.51
C GLU A 23 16.14 9.84 11.41
N VAL A 24 15.06 9.84 10.57
CA VAL A 24 14.91 8.96 9.41
C VAL A 24 14.37 9.78 8.24
N SER A 25 14.83 9.51 7.03
CA SER A 25 14.25 10.15 5.84
C SER A 25 12.97 9.43 5.38
N PRO A 26 12.04 10.14 4.68
CA PRO A 26 10.91 9.48 4.02
C PRO A 26 11.32 8.35 3.06
N LEU A 27 12.48 8.51 2.40
CA LEU A 27 12.99 7.50 1.48
C LEU A 27 13.45 6.24 2.23
N ASP A 28 14.14 6.38 3.35
CA ASP A 28 14.54 5.22 4.17
C ASP A 28 13.33 4.43 4.67
N LEU A 29 12.26 5.12 5.06
CA LEU A 29 11.00 4.46 5.45
C LEU A 29 10.35 3.73 4.28
N LEU A 30 10.33 4.36 3.10
CA LEU A 30 9.78 3.75 1.90
C LEU A 30 10.56 2.49 1.50
N GLU A 31 11.89 2.57 1.44
CA GLU A 31 12.73 1.41 1.08
C GLU A 31 12.59 0.29 2.12
N ALA A 32 12.52 0.62 3.41
CA ALA A 32 12.26 -0.36 4.46
C ALA A 32 10.90 -1.06 4.29
N ALA A 33 9.86 -0.32 3.87
CA ALA A 33 8.56 -0.90 3.57
C ALA A 33 8.59 -1.80 2.32
N ILE A 34 9.30 -1.36 1.26
CA ILE A 34 9.48 -2.15 0.02
C ILE A 34 10.21 -3.46 0.33
N GLU A 35 11.32 -3.43 1.06
CA GLU A 35 12.06 -4.65 1.46
C GLU A 35 11.14 -5.67 2.15
N ARG A 36 10.24 -5.21 3.02
CA ARG A 36 9.28 -6.08 3.72
C ARG A 36 8.22 -6.66 2.78
N VAL A 37 7.75 -5.86 1.83
CA VAL A 37 6.83 -6.36 0.80
C VAL A 37 7.52 -7.44 -0.03
N GLU A 38 8.71 -7.17 -0.56
CA GLU A 38 9.45 -8.13 -1.40
C GLU A 38 9.77 -9.42 -0.65
N ALA A 39 10.12 -9.33 0.63
CA ALA A 39 10.44 -10.51 1.44
C ALA A 39 9.21 -11.39 1.77
N ARG A 40 8.01 -10.81 1.90
CA ARG A 40 6.84 -11.50 2.45
C ARG A 40 5.71 -11.73 1.45
N ASN A 41 5.62 -10.91 0.42
CA ASN A 41 4.45 -10.88 -0.46
C ASN A 41 4.28 -12.16 -1.30
N GLN A 42 5.39 -12.83 -1.65
CA GLN A 42 5.32 -14.11 -2.35
C GLN A 42 4.55 -15.17 -1.55
N ALA A 43 4.66 -15.16 -0.22
CA ALA A 43 3.97 -16.10 0.65
C ALA A 43 2.50 -15.76 0.86
N VAL A 44 2.15 -14.46 0.90
CA VAL A 44 0.81 -14.00 1.32
C VAL A 44 -0.04 -13.38 0.21
N ASN A 45 0.56 -12.89 -0.87
CA ASN A 45 -0.13 -12.24 -2.01
C ASN A 45 -1.04 -11.07 -1.56
N ALA A 46 -0.51 -10.19 -0.71
CA ALA A 46 -1.24 -9.05 -0.18
C ALA A 46 -1.14 -7.81 -1.06
N VAL A 47 0.04 -7.55 -1.67
CA VAL A 47 0.29 -6.43 -2.58
C VAL A 47 0.25 -6.94 -4.00
N VAL A 48 -0.73 -6.49 -4.78
CA VAL A 48 -1.00 -6.98 -6.13
C VAL A 48 -0.58 -6.02 -7.24
N MET A 49 -0.30 -4.78 -6.88
CA MET A 49 0.20 -3.76 -7.80
C MET A 49 1.27 -2.92 -7.09
N PRO A 50 2.55 -3.28 -7.24
CA PRO A 50 3.65 -2.45 -6.76
C PRO A 50 3.70 -1.12 -7.51
N LEU A 51 3.90 -0.02 -6.80
CA LEU A 51 4.00 1.34 -7.31
C LEU A 51 5.23 2.04 -6.70
N TYR A 52 6.35 1.33 -6.62
CA TYR A 52 7.54 1.78 -5.89
C TYR A 52 8.10 3.08 -6.44
N ASP A 53 8.21 3.18 -7.77
CA ASP A 53 8.72 4.40 -8.42
C ASP A 53 7.75 5.57 -8.26
N TYR A 54 6.44 5.31 -8.19
CA TYR A 54 5.45 6.32 -7.86
C TYR A 54 5.70 6.90 -6.46
N GLY A 55 5.96 6.04 -5.47
CA GLY A 55 6.29 6.46 -4.11
C GLY A 55 7.60 7.24 -4.05
N ARG A 56 8.66 6.78 -4.73
CA ARG A 56 9.95 7.48 -4.82
C ARG A 56 9.80 8.85 -5.46
N LYS A 57 9.04 8.93 -6.56
CA LYS A 57 8.75 10.18 -7.25
C LYS A 57 8.00 11.16 -6.34
N ALA A 58 6.98 10.70 -5.60
CA ALA A 58 6.23 11.54 -4.68
C ALA A 58 7.13 12.18 -3.60
N ILE A 59 8.11 11.44 -3.10
CA ILE A 59 9.10 11.95 -2.15
C ILE A 59 10.01 12.99 -2.81
N ALA A 60 10.49 12.72 -4.02
CA ALA A 60 11.37 13.62 -4.76
C ALA A 60 10.68 14.94 -5.15
N ASP A 61 9.40 14.88 -5.50
CA ASP A 61 8.58 16.06 -5.84
C ASP A 61 8.25 16.93 -4.59
N GLY A 62 8.45 16.39 -3.39
CA GLY A 62 8.17 17.05 -2.12
C GLY A 62 6.83 16.65 -1.51
N LEU A 63 6.88 16.23 -0.24
CA LEU A 63 5.70 15.80 0.49
C LEU A 63 5.03 16.95 1.22
N PRO A 64 3.68 17.01 1.24
CA PRO A 64 2.94 17.94 2.07
C PRO A 64 3.30 17.81 3.56
N ASP A 65 3.16 18.93 4.28
CA ASP A 65 3.37 18.96 5.74
C ASP A 65 2.07 18.52 6.45
N GLY A 66 1.90 17.21 6.54
CA GLY A 66 0.75 16.56 7.15
C GLY A 66 1.13 15.67 8.33
N PRO A 67 0.13 15.19 9.10
CA PRO A 67 0.37 14.41 10.33
C PRO A 67 1.11 13.09 10.07
N PHE A 68 1.08 12.55 8.84
CA PHE A 68 1.72 11.30 8.44
C PHE A 68 2.82 11.52 7.39
N ARG A 69 3.48 12.69 7.43
CA ARG A 69 4.50 13.02 6.44
C ARG A 69 5.59 11.95 6.34
N GLY A 70 5.73 11.37 5.15
CA GLY A 70 6.77 10.38 4.83
C GLY A 70 6.42 8.95 5.19
N VAL A 71 5.24 8.69 5.76
CA VAL A 71 4.81 7.33 6.13
C VAL A 71 4.36 6.56 4.89
N PRO A 72 4.96 5.38 4.59
CA PRO A 72 4.52 4.52 3.49
C PRO A 72 3.10 4.01 3.67
N PHE A 73 2.33 4.00 2.58
CA PHE A 73 0.93 3.60 2.60
C PHE A 73 0.57 2.73 1.40
N LEU A 74 -0.16 1.65 1.64
CA LEU A 74 -0.72 0.78 0.62
C LEU A 74 -2.20 1.11 0.43
N LEU A 75 -2.59 1.41 -0.81
CA LEU A 75 -3.95 1.74 -1.17
C LEU A 75 -4.70 0.48 -1.60
N LYS A 76 -5.92 0.26 -1.09
CA LYS A 76 -6.73 -0.88 -1.52
C LYS A 76 -7.09 -0.76 -3.00
N ASP A 77 -7.08 -1.88 -3.74
CA ASP A 77 -7.51 -1.93 -5.15
C ASP A 77 -9.03 -1.89 -5.30
N LEU A 78 -9.67 -0.98 -4.54
CA LEU A 78 -11.10 -0.73 -4.60
C LEU A 78 -11.40 0.71 -4.15
N GLY A 79 -11.93 1.54 -5.04
CA GLY A 79 -12.49 2.85 -4.71
C GLY A 79 -11.51 4.02 -4.56
N GLY A 80 -10.21 3.79 -4.42
CA GLY A 80 -9.19 4.84 -4.37
C GLY A 80 -8.58 5.11 -5.74
N TRP A 81 -9.12 6.05 -6.52
CA TRP A 81 -8.52 6.43 -7.80
C TRP A 81 -7.27 7.27 -7.56
N LEU A 82 -6.17 6.81 -8.14
CA LEU A 82 -4.86 7.43 -8.10
C LEU A 82 -4.49 7.81 -9.53
N ALA A 83 -4.23 9.07 -9.80
CA ALA A 83 -3.91 9.58 -11.14
C ALA A 83 -2.76 8.78 -11.76
N GLY A 84 -2.92 8.39 -13.04
CA GLY A 84 -1.96 7.57 -13.78
C GLY A 84 -1.92 6.10 -13.38
N VAL A 85 -2.84 5.64 -12.53
CA VAL A 85 -2.88 4.24 -12.05
C VAL A 85 -4.27 3.65 -12.24
N ARG A 86 -4.34 2.44 -12.80
CA ARG A 86 -5.62 1.74 -12.95
C ARG A 86 -6.15 1.19 -11.63
N VAL A 87 -7.47 0.99 -11.59
CA VAL A 87 -8.17 0.34 -10.48
C VAL A 87 -8.90 -0.87 -11.03
N THR A 88 -8.42 -2.08 -10.70
CA THR A 88 -9.00 -3.31 -11.25
C THR A 88 -10.15 -3.86 -10.42
N ARG A 89 -10.30 -3.41 -9.17
CA ARG A 89 -11.32 -3.90 -8.23
C ARG A 89 -11.26 -5.41 -8.01
N GLY A 90 -10.07 -6.01 -8.19
CA GLY A 90 -9.87 -7.45 -8.15
C GLY A 90 -10.53 -8.23 -9.29
N SER A 91 -11.09 -7.57 -10.30
CA SER A 91 -11.88 -8.21 -11.36
C SER A 91 -11.14 -8.27 -12.69
N ARG A 92 -11.20 -9.43 -13.35
CA ARG A 92 -10.72 -9.60 -14.72
C ARG A 92 -11.40 -8.66 -15.72
N PHE A 93 -12.64 -8.29 -15.47
CA PHE A 93 -13.39 -7.35 -16.31
C PHE A 93 -12.72 -5.98 -16.37
N PHE A 94 -12.05 -5.57 -15.31
CA PHE A 94 -11.34 -4.29 -15.21
C PHE A 94 -9.80 -4.42 -15.31
N ALA A 95 -9.29 -5.59 -15.69
CA ALA A 95 -7.84 -5.81 -15.81
C ALA A 95 -7.17 -4.81 -16.76
N ASP A 96 -7.86 -4.47 -17.87
CA ASP A 96 -7.40 -3.54 -18.88
C ASP A 96 -8.13 -2.17 -18.81
N ALA A 97 -8.70 -1.83 -17.66
CA ALA A 97 -9.33 -0.53 -17.46
C ALA A 97 -8.33 0.60 -17.67
N SER A 98 -8.81 1.73 -18.18
CA SER A 98 -7.99 2.94 -18.32
C SER A 98 -7.45 3.40 -16.97
N GLU A 99 -6.29 4.00 -17.00
CA GLU A 99 -5.71 4.69 -15.85
C GLU A 99 -6.62 5.84 -15.41
N ALA A 100 -6.66 6.11 -14.12
CA ALA A 100 -7.45 7.20 -13.60
C ALA A 100 -6.87 8.55 -14.06
N ALA A 101 -7.72 9.41 -14.63
CA ALA A 101 -7.29 10.74 -15.08
C ALA A 101 -6.95 11.70 -13.92
N ALA A 102 -7.52 11.46 -12.73
CA ALA A 102 -7.30 12.29 -11.55
C ALA A 102 -7.41 11.48 -10.26
N ASP A 103 -6.84 12.02 -9.19
CA ASP A 103 -7.03 11.48 -7.85
C ASP A 103 -8.49 11.65 -7.39
N SER A 104 -9.02 10.65 -6.69
CA SER A 104 -10.26 10.82 -5.93
C SER A 104 -10.03 11.70 -4.70
N GLU A 105 -11.07 12.30 -4.15
CA GLU A 105 -11.01 13.10 -2.93
C GLU A 105 -10.40 12.31 -1.76
N HIS A 106 -10.70 11.01 -1.67
CA HIS A 106 -10.08 10.13 -0.68
C HIS A 106 -8.55 10.11 -0.83
N VAL A 107 -8.04 9.89 -2.05
CA VAL A 107 -6.60 9.86 -2.34
C VAL A 107 -5.97 11.24 -2.11
N HIS A 108 -6.65 12.31 -2.50
CA HIS A 108 -6.22 13.67 -2.20
C HIS A 108 -5.99 13.89 -0.70
N ARG A 109 -6.90 13.42 0.14
CA ARG A 109 -6.77 13.55 1.61
C ARG A 109 -5.61 12.73 2.16
N LEU A 110 -5.40 11.51 1.65
CA LEU A 110 -4.25 10.69 2.03
C LEU A 110 -2.93 11.37 1.69
N LYS A 111 -2.80 11.90 0.48
CA LYS A 111 -1.61 12.66 0.05
C LYS A 111 -1.42 13.93 0.88
N ARG A 112 -2.48 14.71 1.12
CA ARG A 112 -2.41 15.90 1.99
C ARG A 112 -1.99 15.59 3.42
N ALA A 113 -2.34 14.42 3.93
CA ALA A 113 -1.87 13.93 5.21
C ALA A 113 -0.37 13.58 5.22
N GLY A 114 0.29 13.60 4.06
CA GLY A 114 1.72 13.32 3.90
C GLY A 114 2.07 11.84 3.68
N LEU A 115 1.06 10.98 3.47
CA LEU A 115 1.27 9.55 3.20
C LEU A 115 1.91 9.33 1.83
N VAL A 116 2.85 8.38 1.78
CA VAL A 116 3.55 7.96 0.55
C VAL A 116 2.91 6.69 0.01
N ILE A 117 2.05 6.82 -1.01
CA ILE A 117 1.42 5.67 -1.64
C ILE A 117 2.45 4.96 -2.51
N PHE A 118 2.69 3.64 -2.25
CA PHE A 118 3.71 2.86 -2.94
C PHE A 118 3.22 1.50 -3.46
N GLY A 119 1.92 1.23 -3.40
CA GLY A 119 1.33 0.01 -3.94
C GLY A 119 -0.17 -0.08 -3.70
N ARG A 120 -0.78 -1.10 -4.34
CA ARG A 120 -2.17 -1.48 -4.10
C ARG A 120 -2.24 -2.85 -3.48
N THR A 121 -3.12 -2.97 -2.49
CA THR A 121 -3.41 -4.25 -1.85
C THR A 121 -4.53 -4.97 -2.56
N ASN A 122 -4.51 -6.30 -2.47
CA ASN A 122 -5.59 -7.13 -2.96
C ASN A 122 -6.93 -6.78 -2.30
N SER A 123 -8.00 -7.05 -3.00
CA SER A 123 -9.38 -6.90 -2.52
C SER A 123 -10.23 -8.04 -3.03
N CYS A 124 -11.33 -8.34 -2.34
CA CYS A 124 -12.33 -9.20 -2.95
C CYS A 124 -12.89 -8.55 -4.21
N GLU A 125 -13.27 -9.36 -5.19
CA GLU A 125 -13.78 -8.89 -6.46
C GLU A 125 -14.97 -7.96 -6.26
N LEU A 126 -14.87 -6.74 -6.78
CA LEU A 126 -15.87 -5.67 -6.68
C LEU A 126 -16.28 -5.30 -5.23
N GLY A 127 -15.60 -5.81 -4.22
CA GLY A 127 -15.98 -5.62 -2.82
C GLY A 127 -17.18 -6.47 -2.37
N LEU A 128 -17.63 -7.42 -3.16
CA LEU A 128 -18.89 -8.16 -2.96
C LEU A 128 -18.72 -9.48 -2.19
N SER A 129 -17.49 -9.93 -1.94
CA SER A 129 -17.21 -11.18 -1.22
C SER A 129 -16.61 -10.93 0.17
N LEU A 130 -16.88 -11.84 1.09
CA LEU A 130 -16.24 -11.86 2.42
C LEU A 130 -14.83 -12.47 2.38
N THR A 131 -14.45 -13.07 1.24
CA THR A 131 -13.14 -13.69 1.04
C THR A 131 -12.33 -12.89 0.01
N CYS A 132 -11.02 -12.79 0.20
CA CYS A 132 -10.13 -12.12 -0.74
C CYS A 132 -9.43 -13.13 -1.64
N GLU A 133 -10.19 -13.61 -2.64
CA GLU A 133 -9.77 -14.63 -3.60
C GLU A 133 -10.16 -14.23 -5.05
N PRO A 134 -9.81 -13.00 -5.49
CA PRO A 134 -10.22 -12.54 -6.82
C PRO A 134 -9.55 -13.40 -7.90
N ALA A 135 -10.31 -13.73 -8.95
CA ALA A 135 -9.81 -14.54 -10.06
C ALA A 135 -8.66 -13.85 -10.84
N LEU A 136 -8.51 -12.52 -10.71
CA LEU A 136 -7.45 -11.75 -11.35
C LEU A 136 -6.10 -11.97 -10.69
N TYR A 137 -6.04 -11.92 -9.37
CA TYR A 137 -4.78 -11.92 -8.60
C TYR A 137 -4.59 -13.18 -7.75
N GLY A 138 -5.63 -13.98 -7.58
CA GLY A 138 -5.61 -15.12 -6.69
C GLY A 138 -5.83 -14.73 -5.20
N PRO A 139 -5.83 -15.75 -4.33
CA PRO A 139 -6.13 -15.57 -2.91
C PRO A 139 -5.02 -14.83 -2.17
N THR A 140 -5.41 -13.96 -1.23
CA THR A 140 -4.50 -13.47 -0.19
C THR A 140 -4.56 -14.40 1.00
N LYS A 141 -3.40 -14.89 1.39
CA LYS A 141 -3.25 -15.89 2.45
C LYS A 141 -3.12 -15.24 3.82
N ASN A 142 -3.52 -15.99 4.83
CA ASN A 142 -3.33 -15.59 6.22
C ASN A 142 -1.85 -15.74 6.60
N PRO A 143 -1.16 -14.69 7.10
CA PRO A 143 0.26 -14.76 7.43
C PRO A 143 0.59 -15.69 8.61
N TRP A 144 -0.38 -16.02 9.48
CA TRP A 144 -0.20 -16.99 10.56
C TRP A 144 -0.42 -18.45 10.12
N ASP A 145 -1.20 -18.66 9.06
CA ASP A 145 -1.50 -19.97 8.50
C ASP A 145 -1.77 -19.83 7.00
N THR A 146 -0.73 -20.01 6.19
CA THR A 146 -0.79 -19.81 4.74
C THR A 146 -1.62 -20.88 4.01
N THR A 147 -2.16 -21.86 4.71
CA THR A 147 -3.16 -22.80 4.16
C THR A 147 -4.55 -22.18 4.14
N ARG A 148 -4.76 -21.07 4.82
CA ARG A 148 -6.01 -20.32 4.93
C ARG A 148 -5.90 -18.97 4.22
N ILE A 149 -7.06 -18.42 3.88
CA ILE A 149 -7.17 -17.04 3.37
C ILE A 149 -7.17 -16.03 4.52
N SER A 150 -6.84 -14.78 4.21
CA SER A 150 -6.84 -13.67 5.17
C SER A 150 -8.23 -13.19 5.59
N GLY A 151 -9.30 -13.67 4.93
CA GLY A 151 -10.62 -13.05 4.98
C GLY A 151 -10.70 -11.86 4.03
N GLY A 152 -11.69 -11.01 4.19
CA GLY A 152 -11.95 -9.84 3.34
C GLY A 152 -12.71 -8.75 4.10
N SER A 153 -13.06 -7.67 3.47
CA SER A 153 -12.85 -7.29 2.06
C SER A 153 -11.49 -6.61 1.79
N SER A 154 -10.67 -6.35 2.81
CA SER A 154 -9.31 -5.78 2.70
C SER A 154 -8.31 -6.81 3.19
N ALA A 155 -7.46 -7.28 2.30
CA ALA A 155 -6.56 -8.40 2.55
C ALA A 155 -5.16 -8.00 3.06
N ALA A 156 -4.98 -6.78 3.50
CA ALA A 156 -3.66 -6.28 3.86
C ALA A 156 -3.60 -5.78 5.30
N ARG A 157 -3.75 -6.68 6.25
CA ARG A 157 -3.31 -6.39 7.62
C ARG A 157 -1.99 -7.13 7.86
N PRO A 158 -0.87 -6.43 8.10
CA PRO A 158 0.35 -7.10 8.55
C PRO A 158 0.09 -7.78 9.90
N PRO A 159 0.82 -8.85 10.21
CA PRO A 159 0.86 -9.37 11.57
C PRO A 159 1.37 -8.27 12.53
N PRO A 160 0.95 -8.32 13.78
CA PRO A 160 1.51 -7.47 14.83
C PRO A 160 3.00 -7.70 14.99
#